data_7a23df3bd258abde898c9c86958bf232
#
_entry.id   7a23df3bd258abde898c9c86958bf232
#
_cell.length_a   1.000
_cell.length_b   1.000
_cell.length_c   1.000
_cell.angle_alpha   90.00
_cell.angle_beta   90.00
_cell.angle_gamma   90.00
#
_symmetry.space_group_name_H-M   'P 1'
#
loop_
_entity.id
_entity.type
_entity.pdbx_description
1 polymer ?
#
loop_
_entity_poly.entity_id
_entity_poly.type
_entity_poly.pdbx_seq_one_letter_code
_entity_poly.pdbx_strand_id
1 'polypeptide(L)'
;GRPPSFTYKRQLYTVRDGGTIALDWLLAFDLEDEIISKDSSTPLLVVVPGLTSDSDAAYAKHLVHSMATKGWNVVVSNHRGLGGVSITSDCLYNGGWTEDVREVINYLHRKYPKAPMFCVGTSIGANILVKYLGEEGESTPLAGAASICSPWDLVIYFP
;
A
#
# COMPACT_ATOMS: atom_id res chain seq x y z
N GLY A 1 -10.77 -1.21 -19.65
CA GLY A 1 -11.68 -2.35 -19.55
C GLY A 1 -12.39 -2.39 -18.21
N ARG A 2 -13.41 -3.19 -18.09
CA ARG A 2 -14.12 -3.39 -16.81
C ARG A 2 -13.15 -4.00 -15.78
N PRO A 3 -13.09 -3.50 -14.55
CA PRO A 3 -12.20 -4.09 -13.54
C PRO A 3 -12.62 -5.52 -13.18
N PRO A 4 -11.68 -6.38 -12.80
CA PRO A 4 -11.98 -7.73 -12.36
C PRO A 4 -12.87 -7.69 -11.10
N SER A 5 -13.73 -8.70 -10.97
CA SER A 5 -14.63 -8.84 -9.82
C SER A 5 -13.96 -9.76 -8.79
N PHE A 6 -13.69 -9.22 -7.61
CA PHE A 6 -13.24 -9.96 -6.44
C PHE A 6 -13.54 -9.14 -5.18
N THR A 7 -13.42 -9.75 -4.02
CA THR A 7 -13.62 -9.09 -2.73
C THR A 7 -12.31 -9.01 -1.97
N TYR A 8 -11.94 -7.81 -1.51
CA TYR A 8 -10.83 -7.62 -0.60
C TYR A 8 -11.16 -8.14 0.80
N LYS A 9 -10.14 -8.67 1.47
CA LYS A 9 -10.18 -8.88 2.92
C LYS A 9 -9.61 -7.64 3.59
N ARG A 10 -10.44 -6.92 4.36
CA ARG A 10 -10.06 -5.66 5.01
C ARG A 10 -9.49 -5.90 6.41
N GLN A 11 -8.36 -5.25 6.67
CA GLN A 11 -7.77 -5.10 7.99
C GLN A 11 -7.69 -3.61 8.32
N LEU A 12 -8.12 -3.21 9.50
CA LEU A 12 -7.89 -1.87 10.02
C LEU A 12 -6.60 -1.84 10.82
N TYR A 13 -5.74 -0.88 10.49
CA TYR A 13 -4.47 -0.68 11.17
C TYR A 13 -4.45 0.71 11.81
N THR A 14 -4.18 0.77 13.11
CA THR A 14 -4.05 2.03 13.84
C THR A 14 -2.58 2.42 13.89
N VAL A 15 -2.26 3.58 13.31
CA VAL A 15 -0.91 4.16 13.34
C VAL A 15 -0.66 4.88 14.65
N ARG A 16 0.60 5.24 14.91
CA ARG A 16 1.07 5.77 16.21
C ARG A 16 0.29 7.02 16.68
N ASP A 17 -0.12 7.90 15.77
CA ASP A 17 -0.86 9.12 16.11
C ASP A 17 -2.37 8.90 16.33
N GLY A 18 -2.84 7.64 16.29
CA GLY A 18 -4.25 7.28 16.43
C GLY A 18 -5.02 7.26 15.13
N GLY A 19 -4.41 7.61 13.99
CA GLY A 19 -5.02 7.50 12.67
C GLY A 19 -5.31 6.04 12.30
N THR A 20 -6.36 5.82 11.51
CA THR A 20 -6.75 4.50 11.04
C THR A 20 -6.54 4.39 9.53
N ILE A 21 -5.88 3.31 9.13
CA ILE A 21 -5.60 2.98 7.72
C ILE A 21 -6.31 1.67 7.40
N ALA A 22 -7.07 1.64 6.30
CA ALA A 22 -7.60 0.40 5.75
C ALA A 22 -6.51 -0.29 4.90
N LEU A 23 -6.16 -1.49 5.29
CA LEU A 23 -5.33 -2.41 4.52
C LEU A 23 -6.25 -3.42 3.84
N ASP A 24 -6.34 -3.33 2.53
CA ASP A 24 -7.21 -4.20 1.72
C ASP A 24 -6.39 -5.27 1.01
N TRP A 25 -6.61 -6.52 1.40
CA TRP A 25 -5.83 -7.68 0.99
C TRP A 25 -6.49 -8.48 -0.12
N LEU A 26 -5.69 -8.92 -1.09
CA LEU A 26 -5.99 -10.02 -1.98
C LEU A 26 -4.81 -10.98 -1.94
N LEU A 27 -5.05 -12.21 -1.48
CA LEU A 27 -4.02 -13.23 -1.38
C LEU A 27 -3.79 -13.93 -2.72
N ALA A 28 -2.61 -14.51 -2.87
CA ALA A 28 -2.29 -15.34 -4.03
C ALA A 28 -3.38 -16.41 -4.23
N PHE A 29 -3.81 -16.62 -5.47
CA PHE A 29 -4.97 -17.48 -5.78
C PHE A 29 -4.77 -18.96 -5.50
N ASP A 30 -3.54 -19.40 -5.31
CA ASP A 30 -3.17 -20.77 -4.95
C ASP A 30 -3.15 -21.02 -3.43
N LEU A 31 -3.43 -20.00 -2.61
CA LEU A 31 -3.55 -20.17 -1.17
C LEU A 31 -4.94 -20.67 -0.82
N GLU A 32 -5.01 -21.91 -0.31
CA GLU A 32 -6.25 -22.51 0.20
C GLU A 32 -6.69 -21.89 1.53
N ASP A 33 -5.73 -21.39 2.31
CA ASP A 33 -5.96 -20.72 3.58
C ASP A 33 -6.10 -19.21 3.42
N GLU A 34 -7.15 -18.62 3.97
CA GLU A 34 -7.37 -17.17 3.97
C GLU A 34 -6.43 -16.38 4.89
N ILE A 35 -5.45 -17.04 5.50
CA ILE A 35 -4.52 -16.46 6.47
C ILE A 35 -3.09 -16.68 5.99
N ILE A 36 -2.32 -15.59 5.90
CA ILE A 36 -0.90 -15.65 5.60
C ILE A 36 -0.14 -16.13 6.84
N SER A 37 0.62 -17.23 6.70
CA SER A 37 1.56 -17.63 7.74
C SER A 37 2.68 -16.60 7.91
N LYS A 38 3.09 -16.36 9.15
CA LYS A 38 4.25 -15.50 9.44
C LYS A 38 5.57 -16.04 8.85
N ASP A 39 5.62 -17.33 8.56
CA ASP A 39 6.77 -18.00 7.93
C ASP A 39 6.67 -18.04 6.40
N SER A 40 5.63 -17.45 5.82
CA SER A 40 5.44 -17.39 4.37
C SER A 40 6.59 -16.66 3.70
N SER A 41 7.13 -17.26 2.64
CA SER A 41 8.10 -16.66 1.72
C SER A 41 7.46 -16.13 0.44
N THR A 42 6.13 -16.20 0.34
CA THR A 42 5.39 -15.65 -0.80
C THR A 42 5.62 -14.14 -0.91
N PRO A 43 6.02 -13.62 -2.09
CA PRO A 43 6.25 -12.19 -2.26
C PRO A 43 5.03 -11.36 -1.87
N LEU A 44 5.26 -10.24 -1.21
CA LEU A 44 4.24 -9.30 -0.77
C LEU A 44 4.38 -7.98 -1.52
N LEU A 45 3.33 -7.54 -2.19
CA LEU A 45 3.24 -6.24 -2.84
C LEU A 45 2.37 -5.29 -2.02
N VAL A 46 2.93 -4.15 -1.64
CA VAL A 46 2.20 -3.03 -1.05
C VAL A 46 1.87 -2.03 -2.15
N VAL A 47 0.60 -1.66 -2.28
CA VAL A 47 0.12 -0.67 -3.25
C VAL A 47 -0.26 0.61 -2.52
N VAL A 48 0.33 1.74 -2.92
CA VAL A 48 0.00 3.08 -2.38
C VAL A 48 -0.74 3.86 -3.47
N PRO A 49 -2.05 4.10 -3.32
CA PRO A 49 -2.89 4.71 -4.35
C PRO A 49 -2.59 6.19 -4.62
N GLY A 50 -3.16 6.70 -5.71
CA GLY A 50 -3.14 8.11 -6.08
C GLY A 50 -4.05 8.98 -5.22
N LEU A 51 -4.08 10.28 -5.53
CA LEU A 51 -4.92 11.29 -4.85
C LEU A 51 -6.40 10.92 -4.95
N THR A 52 -7.12 11.01 -3.83
CA THR A 52 -8.55 10.66 -3.72
C THR A 52 -8.90 9.26 -4.21
N SER A 53 -7.90 8.42 -4.46
CA SER A 53 -8.03 7.06 -4.93
C SER A 53 -7.88 6.09 -3.75
N ASP A 54 -8.51 4.94 -3.89
CA ASP A 54 -8.46 3.84 -2.92
C ASP A 54 -8.39 2.49 -3.63
N SER A 55 -8.56 1.42 -2.87
CA SER A 55 -8.57 0.05 -3.37
C SER A 55 -9.68 -0.24 -4.39
N ASP A 56 -10.76 0.54 -4.42
CA ASP A 56 -11.87 0.37 -5.37
C ASP A 56 -11.59 0.96 -6.76
N ALA A 57 -10.53 1.76 -6.92
CA ALA A 57 -10.15 2.30 -8.20
C ALA A 57 -9.87 1.18 -9.23
N ALA A 58 -10.37 1.35 -10.45
CA ALA A 58 -10.25 0.32 -11.50
C ALA A 58 -8.80 -0.10 -11.74
N TYR A 59 -7.86 0.84 -11.80
CA TYR A 59 -6.45 0.54 -12.01
C TYR A 59 -5.86 -0.28 -10.86
N ALA A 60 -6.24 0.04 -9.62
CA ALA A 60 -5.79 -0.69 -8.43
C ALA A 60 -6.30 -2.14 -8.48
N LYS A 61 -7.58 -2.33 -8.80
CA LYS A 61 -8.16 -3.68 -8.96
C LYS A 61 -7.48 -4.49 -10.05
N HIS A 62 -7.16 -3.89 -11.19
CA HIS A 62 -6.42 -4.57 -12.26
C HIS A 62 -5.02 -4.99 -11.81
N LEU A 63 -4.29 -4.08 -11.15
CA LEU A 63 -2.95 -4.37 -10.64
C LEU A 63 -2.97 -5.49 -9.60
N VAL A 64 -3.83 -5.35 -8.60
CA VAL A 64 -3.96 -6.31 -7.49
C VAL A 64 -4.32 -7.70 -8.02
N HIS A 65 -5.33 -7.79 -8.86
CA HIS A 65 -5.75 -9.06 -9.46
C HIS A 65 -4.63 -9.70 -10.30
N SER A 66 -3.96 -8.91 -11.15
CA SER A 66 -2.86 -9.40 -11.99
C SER A 66 -1.71 -9.97 -11.16
N MET A 67 -1.37 -9.33 -10.05
CA MET A 67 -0.29 -9.80 -9.20
C MET A 67 -0.69 -11.01 -8.35
N ALA A 68 -1.93 -11.06 -7.84
CA ALA A 68 -2.43 -12.22 -7.12
C ALA A 68 -2.50 -13.48 -7.99
N THR A 69 -2.89 -13.35 -9.27
CA THR A 69 -2.86 -14.47 -10.23
C THR A 69 -1.46 -14.98 -10.56
N LYS A 70 -0.44 -14.15 -10.31
CA LYS A 70 0.98 -14.52 -10.48
C LYS A 70 1.61 -15.10 -9.21
N GLY A 71 0.81 -15.34 -8.18
CA GLY A 71 1.27 -15.94 -6.93
C GLY A 71 1.82 -14.95 -5.91
N TRP A 72 1.44 -13.67 -5.99
CA TRP A 72 1.80 -12.65 -5.01
C TRP A 72 0.67 -12.40 -4.01
N ASN A 73 1.00 -12.19 -2.76
CA ASN A 73 0.07 -11.56 -1.84
C ASN A 73 0.12 -10.04 -2.05
N VAL A 74 -1.04 -9.42 -2.12
CA VAL A 74 -1.14 -7.98 -2.39
C VAL A 74 -1.96 -7.29 -1.31
N VAL A 75 -1.47 -6.15 -0.84
CA VAL A 75 -2.19 -5.28 0.09
C VAL A 75 -2.22 -3.86 -0.44
N VAL A 76 -3.41 -3.27 -0.51
CA VAL A 76 -3.56 -1.84 -0.80
C VAL A 76 -3.58 -1.10 0.53
N SER A 77 -2.57 -0.24 0.73
CA SER A 77 -2.53 0.68 1.86
C SER A 77 -3.30 1.95 1.50
N ASN A 78 -4.57 2.01 1.88
CA ASN A 78 -5.38 3.20 1.64
C ASN A 78 -4.86 4.37 2.48
N HIS A 79 -4.96 5.59 1.93
CA HIS A 79 -4.63 6.77 2.73
C HIS A 79 -5.62 6.94 3.87
N ARG A 80 -5.17 7.52 4.99
CA ARG A 80 -6.07 7.83 6.12
C ARG A 80 -7.24 8.69 5.66
N GLY A 81 -8.44 8.41 6.14
CA GLY A 81 -9.67 9.09 5.73
C GLY A 81 -10.22 8.67 4.36
N LEU A 82 -9.56 7.73 3.66
CA LEU A 82 -10.03 7.14 2.40
C LEU A 82 -10.32 5.64 2.56
N GLY A 83 -10.84 5.03 1.51
CA GLY A 83 -11.26 3.62 1.55
C GLY A 83 -12.49 3.38 2.43
N GLY A 84 -13.30 4.40 2.69
CA GLY A 84 -14.49 4.31 3.52
C GLY A 84 -14.22 4.26 5.03
N VAL A 85 -13.01 4.60 5.46
CA VAL A 85 -12.64 4.65 6.89
C VAL A 85 -12.69 6.08 7.40
N SER A 86 -13.30 6.26 8.59
CA SER A 86 -13.38 7.56 9.24
C SER A 86 -12.01 8.07 9.67
N ILE A 87 -11.86 9.40 9.70
CA ILE A 87 -10.69 10.07 10.28
C ILE A 87 -10.75 9.88 11.79
N THR A 88 -9.69 9.32 12.38
CA THR A 88 -9.60 9.01 13.82
C THR A 88 -8.49 9.78 14.52
N SER A 89 -7.84 10.72 13.81
CA SER A 89 -6.83 11.64 14.38
C SER A 89 -6.97 13.03 13.78
N ASP A 90 -6.33 14.02 14.39
CA ASP A 90 -6.33 15.40 13.90
C ASP A 90 -5.43 15.62 12.67
N CYS A 91 -4.67 14.60 12.27
CA CYS A 91 -3.77 14.67 11.13
C CYS A 91 -4.41 14.09 9.87
N LEU A 92 -4.42 14.88 8.79
CA LEU A 92 -4.81 14.45 7.45
C LEU A 92 -3.55 14.05 6.66
N TYR A 93 -3.73 13.13 5.69
CA TYR A 93 -2.62 12.82 4.79
C TYR A 93 -2.39 13.95 3.78
N ASN A 94 -1.16 14.06 3.31
CA ASN A 94 -0.78 14.90 2.17
C ASN A 94 0.34 14.23 1.37
N GLY A 95 0.67 14.77 0.20
CA GLY A 95 1.65 14.17 -0.70
C GLY A 95 3.09 14.11 -0.18
N GLY A 96 3.38 14.78 0.93
CA GLY A 96 4.66 14.71 1.61
C GLY A 96 4.67 13.88 2.90
N TRP A 97 3.54 13.29 3.26
CA TRP A 97 3.40 12.53 4.52
C TRP A 97 3.84 11.09 4.34
N THR A 98 5.03 10.76 4.82
CA THR A 98 5.64 9.42 4.67
C THR A 98 5.43 8.50 5.86
N GLU A 99 4.99 9.02 7.02
CA GLU A 99 4.89 8.25 8.26
C GLU A 99 3.94 7.06 8.15
N ASP A 100 2.79 7.23 7.50
CA ASP A 100 1.82 6.15 7.37
C ASP A 100 2.37 4.98 6.56
N VAL A 101 2.99 5.25 5.42
CA VAL A 101 3.59 4.20 4.59
C VAL A 101 4.76 3.53 5.32
N ARG A 102 5.56 4.32 6.07
CA ARG A 102 6.66 3.79 6.88
C ARG A 102 6.16 2.83 7.94
N GLU A 103 5.14 3.22 8.70
CA GLU A 103 4.57 2.36 9.74
C GLU A 103 3.96 1.08 9.17
N VAL A 104 3.24 1.17 8.05
CA VAL A 104 2.66 0.00 7.38
C VAL A 104 3.75 -0.95 6.88
N ILE A 105 4.77 -0.44 6.20
CA ILE A 105 5.88 -1.26 5.69
C ILE A 105 6.62 -1.95 6.85
N ASN A 106 6.93 -1.22 7.92
CA ASN A 106 7.60 -1.79 9.08
C ASN A 106 6.74 -2.84 9.79
N TYR A 107 5.45 -2.59 9.93
CA TYR A 107 4.50 -3.55 10.50
C TYR A 107 4.46 -4.84 9.69
N LEU A 108 4.31 -4.75 8.37
CA LEU A 108 4.25 -5.92 7.50
C LEU A 108 5.56 -6.71 7.50
N HIS A 109 6.70 -6.02 7.53
CA HIS A 109 8.01 -6.66 7.61
C HIS A 109 8.19 -7.44 8.93
N ARG A 110 7.74 -6.88 10.05
CA ARG A 110 7.78 -7.60 11.34
C ARG A 110 6.83 -8.79 11.37
N LYS A 111 5.67 -8.66 10.73
CA LYS A 111 4.66 -9.73 10.70
C LYS A 111 5.02 -10.86 9.76
N TYR A 112 5.67 -10.56 8.64
CA TYR A 112 6.05 -11.51 7.59
C TYR A 112 7.53 -11.39 7.24
N PRO A 113 8.45 -11.72 8.17
CA PRO A 113 9.87 -11.39 8.03
C PRO A 113 10.57 -12.16 6.92
N LYS A 114 10.02 -13.27 6.44
CA LYS A 114 10.59 -14.11 5.37
C LYS A 114 10.03 -13.76 3.99
N ALA A 115 8.95 -12.98 3.91
CA ALA A 115 8.36 -12.57 2.64
C ALA A 115 9.17 -11.41 2.03
N PRO A 116 9.72 -11.55 0.82
CA PRO A 116 10.29 -10.40 0.11
C PRO A 116 9.18 -9.39 -0.16
N MET A 117 9.41 -8.14 0.23
CA MET A 117 8.40 -7.09 0.16
C MET A 117 8.74 -6.05 -0.88
N PHE A 118 7.76 -5.69 -1.69
CA PHE A 118 7.85 -4.71 -2.75
C PHE A 118 6.75 -3.66 -2.56
N CYS A 119 6.98 -2.45 -3.07
CA CYS A 119 5.98 -1.39 -3.01
C CYS A 119 5.81 -0.73 -4.37
N VAL A 120 4.58 -0.46 -4.74
CA VAL A 120 4.26 0.35 -5.92
C VAL A 120 3.39 1.53 -5.51
N GLY A 121 3.81 2.72 -5.91
CA GLY A 121 3.05 3.95 -5.71
C GLY A 121 2.59 4.52 -7.04
N THR A 122 1.40 5.10 -7.06
CA THR A 122 0.82 5.73 -8.26
C THR A 122 0.49 7.19 -7.98
N SER A 123 0.86 8.10 -8.89
CA SER A 123 0.61 9.54 -8.79
C SER A 123 1.14 10.09 -7.45
N ILE A 124 0.30 10.65 -6.59
CA ILE A 124 0.74 11.15 -5.28
C ILE A 124 1.28 10.04 -4.37
N GLY A 125 0.76 8.82 -4.49
CA GLY A 125 1.31 7.64 -3.81
C GLY A 125 2.72 7.31 -4.27
N ALA A 126 3.04 7.55 -5.54
CA ALA A 126 4.39 7.44 -6.08
C ALA A 126 5.34 8.48 -5.46
N ASN A 127 4.87 9.73 -5.32
CA ASN A 127 5.64 10.78 -4.65
C ASN A 127 5.94 10.45 -3.19
N ILE A 128 4.93 9.97 -2.45
CA ILE A 128 5.10 9.53 -1.06
C ILE A 128 6.13 8.40 -0.99
N LEU A 129 6.03 7.41 -1.88
CA LEU A 129 6.97 6.28 -1.92
C LEU A 129 8.40 6.74 -2.21
N VAL A 130 8.62 7.60 -3.20
CA VAL A 130 9.95 8.11 -3.55
C VAL A 130 10.55 8.90 -2.38
N LYS A 131 9.76 9.75 -1.73
CA LYS A 131 10.20 10.48 -0.54
C LYS A 131 10.56 9.53 0.61
N TYR A 132 9.70 8.55 0.90
CA TYR A 132 9.98 7.51 1.88
C TYR A 132 11.32 6.80 1.61
N LEU A 133 11.56 6.39 0.35
CA LEU A 133 12.82 5.74 -0.03
C LEU A 133 14.03 6.66 0.17
N GLY A 134 13.90 7.94 -0.15
CA GLY A 134 14.95 8.93 0.08
C GLY A 134 15.24 9.16 1.56
N GLU A 135 14.24 9.12 2.41
CA GLU A 135 14.38 9.27 3.87
C GLU A 135 15.01 8.01 4.51
N GLU A 136 14.58 6.82 4.08
CA GLU A 136 15.06 5.55 4.66
C GLU A 136 16.42 5.09 4.11
N GLY A 137 16.70 5.37 2.84
CA GLY A 137 17.91 4.88 2.19
C GLY A 137 18.04 3.35 2.30
N GLU A 138 19.20 2.88 2.73
CA GLU A 138 19.47 1.44 2.88
C GLU A 138 18.74 0.79 4.07
N SER A 139 18.10 1.58 4.94
CA SER A 139 17.36 1.05 6.09
C SER A 139 15.98 0.52 5.73
N THR A 140 15.49 0.77 4.51
CA THR A 140 14.18 0.24 4.10
C THR A 140 14.21 -1.27 3.99
N PRO A 141 13.18 -1.99 4.52
CA PRO A 141 13.06 -3.43 4.34
C PRO A 141 12.54 -3.83 2.95
N LEU A 142 12.21 -2.88 2.08
CA LEU A 142 11.72 -3.17 0.73
C LEU A 142 12.82 -3.80 -0.13
N ALA A 143 12.51 -4.91 -0.79
CA ALA A 143 13.37 -5.55 -1.78
C ALA A 143 13.35 -4.82 -3.13
N GLY A 144 12.30 -4.06 -3.41
CA GLY A 144 12.16 -3.27 -4.62
C GLY A 144 10.94 -2.35 -4.57
N ALA A 145 10.94 -1.35 -5.45
CA ALA A 145 9.86 -0.37 -5.53
C ALA A 145 9.64 0.10 -6.97
N ALA A 146 8.39 0.47 -7.29
CA ALA A 146 8.04 1.08 -8.57
C ALA A 146 7.23 2.35 -8.33
N SER A 147 7.64 3.43 -8.99
CA SER A 147 6.99 4.73 -8.94
C SER A 147 6.34 5.00 -10.31
N ILE A 148 5.02 5.15 -10.33
CA ILE A 148 4.24 5.29 -11.56
C ILE A 148 3.57 6.67 -11.57
N CYS A 149 3.84 7.46 -12.62
CA CYS A 149 3.26 8.81 -12.79
C CYS A 149 3.50 9.73 -11.59
N SER A 150 4.71 9.71 -11.03
CA SER A 150 5.06 10.54 -9.87
C SER A 150 5.10 12.03 -10.24
N PRO A 151 4.40 12.90 -9.51
CA PRO A 151 4.64 14.34 -9.61
C PRO A 151 5.94 14.70 -8.88
N TRP A 152 6.94 15.16 -9.60
CA TRP A 152 8.26 15.46 -9.03
C TRP A 152 8.31 16.78 -8.28
N ASP A 153 7.42 17.72 -8.61
CA ASP A 153 7.32 19.02 -7.95
C ASP A 153 5.86 19.35 -7.65
N LEU A 154 5.47 19.20 -6.39
CA LEU A 154 4.10 19.44 -5.95
C LEU A 154 3.73 20.93 -5.91
N VAL A 155 4.71 21.83 -5.83
CA VAL A 155 4.46 23.28 -5.83
C VAL A 155 3.95 23.77 -7.19
N ILE A 156 4.40 23.14 -8.28
CA ILE A 156 3.90 23.43 -9.63
C ILE A 156 2.45 22.97 -9.82
N TYR A 157 2.08 21.84 -9.19
CA TYR A 157 0.76 21.25 -9.37
C TYR A 157 -0.29 21.80 -8.41
N PHE A 158 0.13 22.31 -7.25
CA PHE A 158 -0.74 22.83 -6.19
C PHE A 158 -0.19 24.17 -5.66
N PRO A 159 -0.26 25.25 -6.49
CA PRO A 159 0.25 26.57 -6.09
C PRO A 159 -0.56 27.19 -4.94
#